data_a0e272b1296af83678dbccc6d810380c
#
_entry.id   a0e272b1296af83678dbccc6d810380c
#
_cell.length_a   1.000
_cell.length_b   1.000
_cell.length_c   1.000
_cell.angle_alpha   90.00
_cell.angle_beta   90.00
_cell.angle_gamma   90.00
#
_symmetry.space_group_name_H-M   'P 1'
#
loop_
_entity.id
_entity.type
_entity.pdbx_description
1 polymer ?
#
loop_
_entity_poly.entity_id
_entity_poly.type
_entity_poly.pdbx_seq_one_letter_code
_entity_poly.pdbx_strand_id
1 'polypeptide(L)'
;YAAEAHAFDVVSCIGATWIGGGLMGTLELMRKALKPEGLLLVGEPYWLEPPPPEACATLGVGADDFATLIGTADRFAAAGLELVEMVLSDQESWERYYAPQWWTLDAWLRANPDDPDHAEGRQFLENQRRGHLAYGTRYLNWGVFVLRPR
;
A
#
# COMPACT_ATOMS: atom_id res chain seq x y z
N TYR A 1 -8.99 -15.62 9.98
CA TYR A 1 -8.71 -15.21 11.37
C TYR A 1 -9.85 -14.32 11.86
N ALA A 2 -10.58 -14.76 12.88
CA ALA A 2 -11.59 -13.94 13.54
C ALA A 2 -10.94 -13.34 14.80
N ALA A 3 -10.64 -12.03 14.76
CA ALA A 3 -10.19 -11.34 15.94
C ALA A 3 -11.33 -11.24 16.96
N GLU A 4 -11.00 -11.29 18.25
CA GLU A 4 -11.94 -11.03 19.33
C GLU A 4 -12.47 -9.59 19.21
N ALA A 5 -13.80 -9.43 19.32
CA ALA A 5 -14.42 -8.13 19.18
C ALA A 5 -14.03 -7.19 20.33
N HIS A 6 -13.74 -5.94 19.99
CA HIS A 6 -13.40 -4.87 20.94
C HIS A 6 -12.28 -5.23 21.94
N ALA A 7 -11.28 -5.99 21.48
CA ALA A 7 -10.20 -6.49 22.35
C ALA A 7 -8.96 -5.57 22.36
N PHE A 8 -8.76 -4.76 21.34
CA PHE A 8 -7.48 -4.08 21.13
C PHE A 8 -7.59 -2.57 21.24
N ASP A 9 -6.62 -1.95 21.88
CA ASP A 9 -6.47 -0.48 21.97
C ASP A 9 -5.93 0.09 20.66
N VAL A 10 -5.14 -0.70 19.92
CA VAL A 10 -4.60 -0.35 18.61
C VAL A 10 -4.75 -1.53 17.67
N VAL A 11 -5.25 -1.28 16.45
CA VAL A 11 -5.30 -2.25 15.35
C VAL A 11 -4.58 -1.67 14.16
N SER A 12 -3.65 -2.43 13.58
CA SER A 12 -2.87 -1.96 12.43
C SER A 12 -2.99 -2.86 11.21
N CYS A 13 -3.02 -2.25 10.04
CA CYS A 13 -2.88 -2.89 8.73
C CYS A 13 -2.00 -2.00 7.85
N ILE A 14 -0.76 -2.41 7.65
CA ILE A 14 0.23 -1.66 6.90
C ILE A 14 0.61 -2.46 5.64
N GLY A 15 0.22 -1.95 4.46
CA GLY A 15 0.54 -2.56 3.17
C GLY A 15 -0.21 -3.85 2.85
N ALA A 16 -1.38 -4.07 3.45
CA ALA A 16 -2.18 -5.28 3.25
C ALA A 16 -3.70 -5.00 3.23
N THR A 17 -4.13 -3.83 2.81
CA THR A 17 -5.55 -3.43 2.77
C THR A 17 -6.40 -4.26 1.79
N TRP A 18 -5.76 -5.03 0.93
CA TRP A 18 -6.41 -6.03 0.07
C TRP A 18 -7.06 -7.18 0.84
N ILE A 19 -6.67 -7.47 2.10
CA ILE A 19 -7.21 -8.59 2.91
C ILE A 19 -8.71 -8.49 3.17
N GLY A 20 -9.27 -7.29 3.19
CA GLY A 20 -10.69 -7.04 3.34
C GLY A 20 -11.43 -6.85 2.01
N GLY A 21 -10.79 -7.13 0.88
CA GLY A 21 -11.34 -6.79 -0.44
C GLY A 21 -11.15 -5.31 -0.79
N GLY A 22 -10.11 -4.67 -0.28
CA GLY A 22 -9.78 -3.27 -0.42
C GLY A 22 -9.84 -2.49 0.90
N LEU A 23 -9.53 -1.21 0.83
CA LEU A 23 -9.45 -0.34 2.02
C LEU A 23 -10.72 -0.38 2.88
N MET A 24 -11.89 -0.20 2.27
CA MET A 24 -13.15 -0.08 3.02
C MET A 24 -13.50 -1.35 3.80
N GLY A 25 -13.38 -2.53 3.19
CA GLY A 25 -13.63 -3.79 3.87
C GLY A 25 -12.57 -4.08 4.95
N THR A 26 -11.31 -3.68 4.73
CA THR A 26 -10.25 -3.81 5.73
C THR A 26 -10.53 -2.91 6.95
N LEU A 27 -10.95 -1.66 6.74
CA LEU A 27 -11.36 -0.77 7.83
C LEU A 27 -12.51 -1.35 8.66
N GLU A 28 -13.48 -1.99 8.00
CA GLU A 28 -14.58 -2.67 8.69
C GLU A 28 -14.09 -3.84 9.56
N LEU A 29 -13.18 -4.66 9.04
CA LEU A 29 -12.56 -5.75 9.82
C LEU A 29 -11.78 -5.22 11.03
N MET A 30 -10.99 -4.17 10.83
CA MET A 30 -10.19 -3.55 11.89
C MET A 30 -11.07 -2.95 12.99
N ARG A 31 -12.17 -2.27 12.63
CA ARG A 31 -13.10 -1.69 13.59
C ARG A 31 -13.78 -2.72 14.49
N LYS A 32 -14.08 -3.92 13.98
CA LYS A 32 -14.68 -5.00 14.78
C LYS A 32 -13.79 -5.42 15.96
N ALA A 33 -12.47 -5.38 15.76
CA ALA A 33 -11.49 -5.76 16.77
C ALA A 33 -11.11 -4.60 17.72
N LEU A 34 -11.39 -3.35 17.33
CA LEU A 34 -10.97 -2.15 18.03
C LEU A 34 -11.89 -1.84 19.22
N LYS A 35 -11.32 -1.45 20.36
CA LYS A 35 -12.06 -0.84 21.47
C LYS A 35 -12.67 0.51 21.04
N PRO A 36 -13.75 1.00 21.71
CA PRO A 36 -14.41 2.26 21.35
C PRO A 36 -13.47 3.48 21.27
N GLU A 37 -12.52 3.58 22.20
CA GLU A 37 -11.53 4.68 22.28
C GLU A 37 -10.19 4.34 21.62
N GLY A 38 -10.13 3.24 20.86
CA GLY A 38 -8.89 2.76 20.25
C GLY A 38 -8.50 3.51 18.99
N LEU A 39 -7.30 3.23 18.50
CA LEU A 39 -6.74 3.81 17.28
C LEU A 39 -6.50 2.75 16.20
N LEU A 40 -6.76 3.14 14.96
CA LEU A 40 -6.36 2.36 13.79
C LEU A 40 -5.10 2.98 13.18
N LEU A 41 -4.12 2.13 12.81
CA LEU A 41 -2.99 2.52 11.97
C LEU A 41 -3.15 1.85 10.61
N VAL A 42 -3.31 2.65 9.57
CA VAL A 42 -3.54 2.16 8.21
C VAL A 42 -2.45 2.66 7.29
N GLY A 43 -1.71 1.74 6.68
CA GLY A 43 -0.77 2.05 5.61
C GLY A 43 -1.42 1.81 4.26
N GLU A 44 -1.59 2.87 3.46
CA GLU A 44 -2.31 2.84 2.19
C GLU A 44 -1.59 3.63 1.10
N PRO A 45 -1.51 3.08 -0.12
CA PRO A 45 -1.11 3.86 -1.29
C PRO A 45 -2.18 4.91 -1.62
N TYR A 46 -1.75 5.99 -2.25
CA TYR A 46 -2.65 6.99 -2.81
C TYR A 46 -2.08 7.61 -4.08
N TRP A 47 -2.95 8.10 -4.94
CA TRP A 47 -2.54 8.81 -6.15
C TRP A 47 -2.16 10.26 -5.82
N LEU A 48 -0.99 10.69 -6.29
CA LEU A 48 -0.58 12.11 -6.27
C LEU A 48 -1.40 12.93 -7.24
N GLU A 49 -1.69 12.35 -8.42
CA GLU A 49 -2.57 12.87 -9.46
C GLU A 49 -3.25 11.69 -10.17
N PRO A 50 -4.38 11.88 -10.87
CA PRO A 50 -5.04 10.81 -11.59
C PRO A 50 -4.08 10.11 -12.57
N PRO A 51 -3.87 8.79 -12.45
CA PRO A 51 -2.93 8.08 -13.29
C PRO A 51 -3.52 7.87 -14.70
N PRO A 52 -2.70 7.95 -15.76
CA PRO A 52 -3.12 7.51 -17.07
C PRO A 52 -3.23 5.98 -17.14
N PRO A 53 -4.02 5.43 -18.08
CA PRO A 53 -4.22 3.98 -18.20
C PRO A 53 -2.91 3.19 -18.30
N GLU A 54 -1.90 3.73 -18.96
CA GLU A 54 -0.58 3.11 -19.12
C GLU A 54 0.17 2.98 -17.78
N ALA A 55 0.00 3.94 -16.88
CA ALA A 55 0.57 3.88 -15.53
C ALA A 55 -0.07 2.74 -14.74
N CYS A 56 -1.40 2.65 -14.76
CA CYS A 56 -2.14 1.57 -14.09
C CYS A 56 -1.72 0.19 -14.63
N ALA A 57 -1.67 0.03 -15.95
CA ALA A 57 -1.26 -1.22 -16.57
C ALA A 57 0.17 -1.62 -16.21
N THR A 58 1.09 -0.66 -16.17
CA THR A 58 2.51 -0.91 -15.87
C THR A 58 2.75 -1.19 -14.37
N LEU A 59 2.00 -0.51 -13.49
CA LEU A 59 2.08 -0.72 -12.05
C LEU A 59 1.27 -1.95 -11.58
N GLY A 60 0.43 -2.53 -12.46
CA GLY A 60 -0.37 -3.70 -12.15
C GLY A 60 -1.54 -3.43 -11.22
N VAL A 61 -2.08 -2.21 -11.24
CA VAL A 61 -3.17 -1.75 -10.36
C VAL A 61 -4.28 -1.08 -11.18
N GLY A 62 -5.50 -1.09 -10.66
CA GLY A 62 -6.62 -0.32 -11.21
C GLY A 62 -6.58 1.15 -10.80
N ALA A 63 -7.12 2.03 -11.62
CA ALA A 63 -7.23 3.45 -11.26
C ALA A 63 -8.07 3.68 -9.99
N ASP A 64 -9.07 2.83 -9.76
CA ASP A 64 -10.00 2.89 -8.63
C ASP A 64 -9.50 2.17 -7.37
N ASP A 65 -8.41 1.39 -7.47
CA ASP A 65 -7.83 0.68 -6.32
C ASP A 65 -7.41 1.67 -5.23
N PHE A 66 -6.85 2.79 -5.66
CA PHE A 66 -6.45 3.87 -4.76
C PHE A 66 -7.20 5.17 -5.08
N ALA A 67 -7.30 6.04 -4.10
CA ALA A 67 -7.81 7.39 -4.28
C ALA A 67 -6.66 8.41 -4.23
N THR A 68 -6.94 9.66 -4.52
CA THR A 68 -6.04 10.77 -4.17
C THR A 68 -5.96 10.90 -2.64
N LEU A 69 -5.00 11.65 -2.12
CA LEU A 69 -4.86 11.83 -0.67
C LEU A 69 -6.16 12.34 -0.02
N ILE A 70 -6.81 13.33 -0.64
CA ILE A 70 -8.11 13.82 -0.15
C ILE A 70 -9.21 12.76 -0.30
N GLY A 71 -9.26 12.04 -1.41
CA GLY A 71 -10.21 10.94 -1.60
C GLY A 71 -9.99 9.79 -0.61
N THR A 72 -8.75 9.54 -0.19
CA THR A 72 -8.44 8.57 0.88
C THR A 72 -9.00 9.06 2.23
N ALA A 73 -8.85 10.34 2.55
CA ALA A 73 -9.46 10.93 3.74
C ALA A 73 -11.00 10.87 3.70
N ASP A 74 -11.61 11.07 2.52
CA ASP A 74 -13.06 10.93 2.34
C ASP A 74 -13.51 9.47 2.55
N ARG A 75 -12.74 8.48 2.09
CA ARG A 75 -12.98 7.05 2.38
C ARG A 75 -12.95 6.76 3.89
N PHE A 76 -12.00 7.34 4.64
CA PHE A 76 -11.97 7.21 6.10
C PHE A 76 -13.23 7.83 6.74
N ALA A 77 -13.60 9.02 6.31
CA ALA A 77 -14.81 9.70 6.80
C ALA A 77 -16.09 8.88 6.50
N ALA A 78 -16.20 8.30 5.31
CA ALA A 78 -17.31 7.42 4.92
C ALA A 78 -17.35 6.13 5.76
N ALA A 79 -16.20 5.63 6.23
CA ALA A 79 -16.11 4.52 7.18
C ALA A 79 -16.44 4.92 8.63
N GLY A 80 -16.84 6.17 8.91
CA GLY A 80 -17.11 6.68 10.26
C GLY A 80 -15.84 6.84 11.10
N LEU A 81 -14.73 7.16 10.45
CA LEU A 81 -13.43 7.37 11.07
C LEU A 81 -12.99 8.84 10.90
N GLU A 82 -12.25 9.33 11.86
CA GLU A 82 -11.59 10.63 11.83
C GLU A 82 -10.08 10.44 11.65
N LEU A 83 -9.50 11.17 10.72
CA LEU A 83 -8.04 11.24 10.56
C LEU A 83 -7.45 12.10 11.67
N VAL A 84 -6.61 11.49 12.50
CA VAL A 84 -5.97 12.16 13.67
C VAL A 84 -4.57 12.64 13.30
N GLU A 85 -3.81 11.79 12.62
CA GLU A 85 -2.42 12.04 12.25
C GLU A 85 -2.07 11.26 10.99
N MET A 86 -1.04 11.69 10.27
CA MET A 86 -0.52 10.96 9.14
C MET A 86 0.99 11.18 8.97
N VAL A 87 1.65 10.17 8.43
CA VAL A 87 3.03 10.25 7.94
C VAL A 87 3.02 9.85 6.48
N LEU A 88 3.44 10.74 5.60
CA LEU A 88 3.53 10.49 4.17
C LEU A 88 4.98 10.17 3.79
N SER A 89 5.15 9.20 2.90
CA SER A 89 6.47 8.90 2.35
C SER A 89 6.97 10.05 1.48
N ASP A 90 8.24 10.32 1.58
CA ASP A 90 8.98 11.11 0.60
C ASP A 90 9.60 10.20 -0.48
N GLN A 91 10.21 10.80 -1.49
CA GLN A 91 10.85 10.05 -2.56
C GLN A 91 11.99 9.16 -2.05
N GLU A 92 12.77 9.64 -1.08
CA GLU A 92 13.88 8.89 -0.49
C GLU A 92 13.39 7.63 0.24
N SER A 93 12.23 7.70 0.89
CA SER A 93 11.58 6.54 1.52
C SER A 93 11.18 5.47 0.50
N TRP A 94 10.66 5.89 -0.67
CA TRP A 94 10.36 4.98 -1.76
C TRP A 94 11.62 4.32 -2.33
N GLU A 95 12.68 5.08 -2.54
CA GLU A 95 13.96 4.57 -3.03
C GLU A 95 14.57 3.56 -2.05
N ARG A 96 14.51 3.85 -0.75
CA ARG A 96 14.93 2.90 0.31
C ARG A 96 14.08 1.62 0.34
N TYR A 97 12.83 1.68 -0.08
CA TYR A 97 11.97 0.51 -0.18
C TYR A 97 12.29 -0.33 -1.41
N TYR A 98 12.46 0.28 -2.59
CA TYR A 98 12.64 -0.45 -3.84
C TYR A 98 14.09 -0.88 -4.10
N ALA A 99 15.07 -0.03 -3.83
CA ALA A 99 16.46 -0.31 -4.20
C ALA A 99 17.03 -1.60 -3.54
N PRO A 100 16.78 -1.90 -2.25
CA PRO A 100 17.23 -3.16 -1.67
C PRO A 100 16.56 -4.39 -2.29
N GLN A 101 15.30 -4.30 -2.70
CA GLN A 101 14.59 -5.40 -3.36
C GLN A 101 15.21 -5.68 -4.72
N TRP A 102 15.47 -4.63 -5.51
CA TRP A 102 16.14 -4.76 -6.80
C TRP A 102 17.53 -5.34 -6.67
N TRP A 103 18.29 -4.86 -5.69
CA TRP A 103 19.63 -5.37 -5.40
C TRP A 103 19.61 -6.86 -5.04
N THR A 104 18.70 -7.26 -4.16
CA THR A 104 18.58 -8.64 -3.70
C THR A 104 18.19 -9.57 -4.85
N LEU A 105 17.19 -9.17 -5.65
CA LEU A 105 16.76 -9.98 -6.78
C LEU A 105 17.81 -10.04 -7.89
N ASP A 106 18.50 -8.94 -8.19
CA ASP A 106 19.62 -8.94 -9.15
C ASP A 106 20.75 -9.86 -8.71
N ALA A 107 21.09 -9.85 -7.41
CA ALA A 107 22.11 -10.74 -6.85
C ALA A 107 21.70 -12.21 -6.95
N TRP A 108 20.43 -12.53 -6.67
CA TRP A 108 19.89 -13.88 -6.81
C TRP A 108 19.94 -14.35 -8.27
N LEU A 109 19.51 -13.52 -9.21
CA LEU A 109 19.54 -13.82 -10.64
C LEU A 109 20.96 -14.12 -11.14
N ARG A 110 21.96 -13.38 -10.67
CA ARG A 110 23.37 -13.63 -11.02
C ARG A 110 23.91 -14.93 -10.45
N ALA A 111 23.46 -15.28 -9.25
CA ALA A 111 23.90 -16.49 -8.57
C ALA A 111 23.20 -17.77 -9.08
N ASN A 112 22.03 -17.64 -9.73
CA ASN A 112 21.19 -18.77 -10.14
C ASN A 112 20.79 -18.66 -11.63
N PRO A 113 21.76 -18.69 -12.58
CA PRO A 113 21.47 -18.50 -14.00
C PRO A 113 20.66 -19.63 -14.62
N ASP A 114 20.74 -20.84 -14.05
CA ASP A 114 20.08 -22.05 -14.57
C ASP A 114 18.78 -22.39 -13.78
N ASP A 115 18.37 -21.53 -12.87
CA ASP A 115 17.13 -21.72 -12.11
C ASP A 115 15.90 -21.61 -13.01
N PRO A 116 14.90 -22.49 -12.89
CA PRO A 116 13.69 -22.44 -13.71
C PRO A 116 12.95 -21.11 -13.62
N ASP A 117 13.01 -20.41 -12.50
CA ASP A 117 12.34 -19.12 -12.26
C ASP A 117 13.20 -17.91 -12.70
N HIS A 118 14.44 -18.15 -13.19
CA HIS A 118 15.36 -17.07 -13.56
C HIS A 118 14.77 -16.10 -14.60
N ALA A 119 14.14 -16.62 -15.66
CA ALA A 119 13.60 -15.77 -16.73
C ALA A 119 12.42 -14.91 -16.23
N GLU A 120 11.53 -15.50 -15.42
CA GLU A 120 10.40 -14.80 -14.80
C GLU A 120 10.88 -13.74 -13.80
N GLY A 121 11.83 -14.09 -12.93
CA GLY A 121 12.43 -13.16 -11.98
C GLY A 121 13.10 -11.97 -12.65
N ARG A 122 13.79 -12.19 -13.78
CA ARG A 122 14.38 -11.11 -14.57
C ARG A 122 13.32 -10.18 -15.14
N GLN A 123 12.29 -10.74 -15.76
CA GLN A 123 11.18 -9.96 -16.32
C GLN A 123 10.45 -9.17 -15.23
N PHE A 124 10.23 -9.78 -14.06
CA PHE A 124 9.64 -9.10 -12.91
C PHE A 124 10.50 -7.91 -12.46
N LEU A 125 11.81 -8.09 -12.32
CA LEU A 125 12.74 -7.03 -11.92
C LEU A 125 12.73 -5.86 -12.92
N GLU A 126 12.75 -6.16 -14.21
CA GLU A 126 12.72 -5.16 -15.28
C GLU A 126 11.39 -4.38 -15.26
N ASN A 127 10.27 -5.07 -15.12
CA ASN A 127 8.95 -4.46 -15.03
C ASN A 127 8.81 -3.57 -13.79
N GLN A 128 9.27 -4.03 -12.64
CA GLN A 128 9.28 -3.27 -11.39
C GLN A 128 10.09 -1.97 -11.53
N ARG A 129 11.33 -2.08 -12.02
CA ARG A 129 12.19 -0.91 -12.24
C ARG A 129 11.54 0.08 -13.20
N ARG A 130 11.05 -0.42 -14.34
CA ARG A 130 10.44 0.42 -15.37
C ARG A 130 9.17 1.09 -14.87
N GLY A 131 8.31 0.36 -14.20
CA GLY A 131 7.07 0.87 -13.62
C GLY A 131 7.33 1.97 -12.59
N HIS A 132 8.24 1.72 -11.65
CA HIS A 132 8.58 2.72 -10.64
C HIS A 132 9.19 3.99 -11.25
N LEU A 133 10.19 3.85 -12.14
CA LEU A 133 10.89 5.00 -12.71
C LEU A 133 10.03 5.80 -13.71
N ALA A 134 9.15 5.14 -14.45
CA ALA A 134 8.30 5.81 -15.44
C ALA A 134 7.04 6.43 -14.82
N TYR A 135 6.46 5.78 -13.81
CA TYR A 135 5.14 6.12 -13.31
C TYR A 135 5.07 6.20 -11.77
N GLY A 136 5.71 5.28 -11.06
CA GLY A 136 5.60 5.20 -9.60
C GLY A 136 6.00 6.49 -8.90
N THR A 137 7.14 7.05 -9.28
CA THR A 137 7.67 8.31 -8.72
C THR A 137 6.78 9.53 -8.97
N ARG A 138 5.96 9.51 -10.01
CA ARG A 138 5.09 10.61 -10.38
C ARG A 138 3.67 10.47 -9.85
N TYR A 139 3.10 9.27 -9.93
CA TYR A 139 1.67 9.08 -9.72
C TYR A 139 1.34 8.44 -8.38
N LEU A 140 2.21 7.60 -7.82
CA LEU A 140 1.91 6.79 -6.64
C LEU A 140 2.69 7.29 -5.43
N ASN A 141 2.02 7.42 -4.30
CA ASN A 141 2.67 7.66 -3.03
C ASN A 141 2.06 6.77 -1.94
N TRP A 142 2.62 6.85 -0.75
CA TRP A 142 2.28 6.02 0.39
C TRP A 142 2.11 6.85 1.64
N GLY A 143 1.14 6.49 2.47
CA GLY A 143 0.95 7.11 3.77
C GLY A 143 0.60 6.09 4.85
N VAL A 144 1.00 6.40 6.08
CA VAL A 144 0.47 5.76 7.28
C VAL A 144 -0.44 6.77 7.97
N PHE A 145 -1.67 6.36 8.21
CA PHE A 145 -2.75 7.19 8.74
C PHE A 145 -3.16 6.68 10.11
N VAL A 146 -3.23 7.56 11.08
CA VAL A 146 -3.78 7.28 12.41
C VAL A 146 -5.23 7.74 12.43
N LEU A 147 -6.14 6.81 12.69
CA LEU A 147 -7.57 7.04 12.64
C LEU A 147 -8.21 6.67 13.97
N ARG A 148 -9.33 7.32 14.32
CA ARG A 148 -10.20 6.90 15.42
C ARG A 148 -11.66 6.86 14.99
N PRO A 149 -12.53 6.06 15.66
CA PRO A 149 -13.97 6.14 15.51
C PRO A 149 -14.51 7.55 15.83
N ARG A 150 -15.52 7.99 15.07
CA ARG A 150 -16.28 9.21 15.36
C ARG A 150 -17.32 8.97 16.41
#